data_e781966807c24c0d08767e3c22c3e66e
#
_entry.id   e781966807c24c0d08767e3c22c3e66e
#
_cell.length_a   1.000
_cell.length_b   1.000
_cell.length_c   1.000
_cell.angle_alpha   90.00
_cell.angle_beta   90.00
_cell.angle_gamma   90.00
#
_symmetry.space_group_name_H-M   'P 1'
#
loop_
_entity.id
_entity.type
_entity.pdbx_description
1 polymer ?
#
loop_
_entity_poly.entity_id
_entity_poly.type
_entity_poly.pdbx_seq_one_letter_code
_entity_poly.pdbx_strand_id
1 'polypeptide(L)'
;MSTNVYTNAKVVLRGLTTIYTAPSAGTSIVKSIRVTNNDEVNDREITLSVTDTSSVEYVIELNRTIQKKSSQEILASGNLDQTSADSSVSSPAPIILKSSEVLKATTTGSDIHLVASILEMT
;
A
#
# COMPACT_ATOMS: atom_id res chain seq x y z
N MET A 1 27.29 9.92 3.52
CA MET A 1 27.09 8.50 3.80
C MET A 1 25.62 8.15 3.72
N SER A 2 25.29 7.15 2.95
CA SER A 2 23.90 6.73 2.85
C SER A 2 23.56 5.75 3.97
N THR A 3 22.33 5.83 4.44
CA THR A 3 21.85 4.98 5.52
C THR A 3 20.56 4.31 5.05
N ASN A 4 20.48 3.01 5.29
CA ASN A 4 19.27 2.26 4.97
C ASN A 4 18.58 1.87 6.27
N VAL A 5 17.32 2.22 6.37
CA VAL A 5 16.52 1.95 7.56
C VAL A 5 15.22 1.30 7.17
N TYR A 6 14.89 0.18 7.83
CA TYR A 6 13.59 -0.44 7.66
C TYR A 6 12.62 0.18 8.67
N THR A 7 11.43 0.49 8.20
CA THR A 7 10.38 1.04 9.05
C THR A 7 9.04 0.47 8.64
N ASN A 8 8.07 0.56 9.54
CA ASN A 8 6.70 0.11 9.26
C ASN A 8 5.74 1.27 9.47
N ALA A 9 4.82 1.42 8.52
CA ALA A 9 3.68 2.31 8.71
C ALA A 9 2.49 1.45 9.14
N LYS A 10 1.82 1.85 10.22
CA LYS A 10 0.68 1.12 10.76
C LYS A 10 -0.47 2.10 10.91
N VAL A 11 -1.56 1.82 10.24
CA VAL A 11 -2.67 2.77 10.17
C VAL A 11 -3.99 2.01 10.25
N VAL A 12 -4.97 2.61 10.94
CA VAL A 12 -6.36 2.19 10.85
C VAL A 12 -7.04 3.16 9.88
N LEU A 13 -7.56 2.65 8.79
CA LEU A 13 -8.07 3.47 7.71
C LEU A 13 -9.52 3.89 7.95
N ARG A 14 -9.79 5.15 7.67
CA ARG A 14 -11.14 5.72 7.71
C ARG A 14 -11.21 6.77 6.61
N GLY A 15 -11.92 6.45 5.52
CA GLY A 15 -11.94 7.35 4.39
C GLY A 15 -10.54 7.58 3.86
N LEU A 16 -10.24 8.79 3.46
CA LEU A 16 -8.92 9.12 2.92
C LEU A 16 -7.92 9.31 4.06
N THR A 17 -6.86 8.53 4.04
CA THR A 17 -5.85 8.54 5.10
C THR A 17 -4.46 8.55 4.49
N THR A 18 -3.57 9.38 5.02
CA THR A 18 -2.15 9.34 4.66
C THR A 18 -1.51 8.17 5.38
N ILE A 19 -0.89 7.27 4.62
CA ILE A 19 -0.21 6.11 5.18
C ILE A 19 1.22 6.45 5.55
N TYR A 20 1.92 7.12 4.62
CA TYR A 20 3.36 7.34 4.78
C TYR A 20 3.78 8.51 3.90
N THR A 21 4.63 9.37 4.46
CA THR A 21 5.24 10.46 3.72
C THR A 21 6.74 10.18 3.64
N ALA A 22 7.28 10.11 2.42
CA ALA A 22 8.70 9.84 2.25
C ALA A 22 9.52 11.02 2.79
N PRO A 23 10.69 10.74 3.35
CA PRO A 23 11.58 11.80 3.84
C PRO A 23 11.95 12.79 2.74
N SER A 24 12.34 13.99 3.15
CA SER A 24 12.72 15.03 2.21
C SER A 24 14.04 14.73 1.50
N ALA A 25 14.79 13.74 1.97
CA ALA A 25 16.03 13.33 1.34
C ALA A 25 16.00 11.83 1.09
N GLY A 26 16.49 11.42 -0.08
CA GLY A 26 16.63 10.00 -0.39
C GLY A 26 15.41 9.40 -1.07
N THR A 27 15.32 8.10 -1.00
CA THR A 27 14.28 7.31 -1.67
C THR A 27 13.72 6.30 -0.69
N SER A 28 12.41 6.06 -0.75
CA SER A 28 11.76 5.04 0.06
C SER A 28 11.19 3.98 -0.85
N ILE A 29 11.36 2.72 -0.47
CA ILE A 29 10.80 1.59 -1.20
C ILE A 29 9.76 0.93 -0.30
N VAL A 30 8.51 0.95 -0.75
CA VAL A 30 7.44 0.25 -0.05
C VAL A 30 7.46 -1.19 -0.53
N LYS A 31 7.86 -2.10 0.34
CA LYS A 31 8.11 -3.50 -0.03
C LYS A 31 6.89 -4.37 0.14
N SER A 32 6.02 -4.05 1.07
CA SER A 32 4.77 -4.79 1.22
C SER A 32 3.71 -3.88 1.83
N ILE A 33 2.46 -4.15 1.48
CA ILE A 33 1.32 -3.48 2.09
C ILE A 33 0.31 -4.57 2.41
N ARG A 34 0.12 -4.85 3.69
CA ARG A 34 -0.86 -5.83 4.14
C ARG A 34 -2.08 -5.11 4.65
N VAL A 35 -3.23 -5.48 4.13
CA VAL A 35 -4.50 -4.88 4.52
C VAL A 35 -5.38 -5.95 5.12
N THR A 36 -5.94 -5.68 6.29
CA THR A 36 -6.83 -6.60 6.98
C THR A 36 -8.18 -5.92 7.17
N ASN A 37 -9.22 -6.58 6.71
CA ASN A 37 -10.58 -6.13 6.96
C ASN A 37 -11.08 -6.85 8.22
N ASN A 38 -11.18 -6.11 9.31
CA ASN A 38 -11.60 -6.66 10.59
C ASN A 38 -13.11 -6.60 10.79
N ASP A 39 -13.87 -6.18 9.80
CA ASP A 39 -15.33 -6.17 9.86
C ASP A 39 -15.84 -7.60 9.77
N GLU A 40 -16.80 -7.94 10.63
CA GLU A 40 -17.33 -9.29 10.65
C GLU A 40 -18.46 -9.51 9.66
N VAL A 41 -18.99 -8.44 9.08
CA VAL A 41 -20.22 -8.49 8.30
C VAL A 41 -20.01 -8.03 6.87
N ASN A 42 -19.19 -6.99 6.65
CA ASN A 42 -19.11 -6.31 5.37
C ASN A 42 -17.75 -6.46 4.71
N ASP A 43 -17.76 -6.78 3.43
CA ASP A 43 -16.58 -6.60 2.59
C ASP A 43 -16.32 -5.11 2.43
N ARG A 44 -15.06 -4.73 2.30
CA ARG A 44 -14.67 -3.32 2.14
C ARG A 44 -13.80 -3.17 0.91
N GLU A 45 -13.75 -1.96 0.39
CA GLU A 45 -12.89 -1.66 -0.75
C GLU A 45 -11.81 -0.69 -0.34
N ILE A 46 -10.63 -0.86 -0.91
CA ILE A 46 -9.51 0.04 -0.68
C ILE A 46 -8.98 0.54 -2.02
N THR A 47 -8.64 1.81 -2.05
CA THR A 47 -7.95 2.44 -3.17
C THR A 47 -6.65 3.02 -2.64
N LEU A 48 -5.54 2.64 -3.26
CA LEU A 48 -4.21 3.15 -2.90
C LEU A 48 -3.74 4.14 -3.95
N SER A 49 -3.10 5.20 -3.51
CA SER A 49 -2.58 6.22 -4.41
C SER A 49 -1.29 6.80 -3.89
N VAL A 50 -0.52 7.38 -4.80
CA VAL A 50 0.69 8.13 -4.49
C VAL A 50 0.47 9.56 -4.98
N THR A 51 0.72 10.53 -4.10
CA THR A 51 0.65 11.94 -4.45
C THR A 51 2.08 12.48 -4.54
N ASP A 52 2.43 13.07 -5.67
CA ASP A 52 3.76 13.61 -5.84
C ASP A 52 3.87 15.03 -5.27
N THR A 53 5.05 15.61 -5.39
CA THR A 53 5.30 16.94 -4.81
C THR A 53 4.57 18.06 -5.56
N SER A 54 4.01 17.76 -6.71
CA SER A 54 3.18 18.72 -7.45
C SER A 54 1.70 18.53 -7.14
N SER A 55 1.39 17.75 -6.13
CA SER A 55 0.02 17.45 -5.70
C SER A 55 -0.79 16.68 -6.73
N VAL A 56 -0.12 15.95 -7.60
CA VAL A 56 -0.80 15.07 -8.56
C VAL A 56 -0.92 13.68 -7.94
N GLU A 57 -2.13 13.15 -7.96
CA GLU A 57 -2.41 11.84 -7.40
C GLU A 57 -2.40 10.78 -8.49
N TYR A 58 -1.68 9.70 -8.24
CA TYR A 58 -1.62 8.55 -9.14
C TYR A 58 -2.18 7.35 -8.41
N VAL A 59 -3.28 6.80 -8.93
CA VAL A 59 -3.93 5.63 -8.33
C VAL A 59 -3.15 4.39 -8.72
N ILE A 60 -2.75 3.60 -7.74
CA ILE A 60 -1.99 2.36 -7.97
C ILE A 60 -2.82 1.11 -7.76
N GLU A 61 -3.91 1.20 -7.00
CA GLU A 61 -4.85 0.10 -6.82
C GLU A 61 -6.22 0.70 -6.63
N LEU A 62 -7.16 0.38 -7.51
CA LEU A 62 -8.48 1.01 -7.51
C LEU A 62 -9.54 0.04 -7.01
N ASN A 63 -10.26 0.44 -5.97
CA ASN A 63 -11.44 -0.28 -5.48
C ASN A 63 -11.22 -1.78 -5.31
N ARG A 64 -10.11 -2.13 -4.69
CA ARG A 64 -9.80 -3.53 -4.43
C ARG A 64 -10.63 -4.03 -3.25
N THR A 65 -11.34 -5.12 -3.46
CA THR A 65 -12.18 -5.69 -2.42
C THR A 65 -11.34 -6.50 -1.42
N ILE A 66 -11.50 -6.18 -0.15
CA ILE A 66 -10.94 -6.95 0.94
C ILE A 66 -12.13 -7.61 1.63
N GLN A 67 -12.20 -8.92 1.57
CA GLN A 67 -13.32 -9.64 2.13
C GLN A 67 -13.34 -9.50 3.66
N LYS A 68 -14.53 -9.58 4.22
CA LYS A 68 -14.70 -9.52 5.66
C LYS A 68 -13.83 -10.56 6.34
N LYS A 69 -13.24 -10.21 7.48
CA LYS A 69 -12.40 -11.09 8.30
C LYS A 69 -11.26 -11.72 7.52
N SER A 70 -10.66 -10.97 6.58
CA SER A 70 -9.57 -11.49 5.78
C SER A 70 -8.47 -10.45 5.61
N SER A 71 -7.31 -10.93 5.18
CA SER A 71 -6.14 -10.09 4.93
C SER A 71 -5.63 -10.35 3.52
N GLN A 72 -5.04 -9.33 2.92
CA GLN A 72 -4.40 -9.46 1.61
C GLN A 72 -3.11 -8.69 1.59
N GLU A 73 -2.14 -9.22 0.83
CA GLU A 73 -0.92 -8.50 0.48
C GLU A 73 -1.18 -7.78 -0.84
N ILE A 74 -1.21 -6.46 -0.82
CA ILE A 74 -1.62 -5.67 -1.98
C ILE A 74 -0.56 -5.67 -3.07
N LEU A 75 0.72 -5.70 -2.68
CA LEU A 75 1.81 -5.59 -3.64
C LEU A 75 2.25 -6.93 -4.23
N ALA A 76 1.61 -8.01 -3.84
CA ALA A 76 1.95 -9.31 -4.37
C ALA A 76 1.40 -9.44 -5.79
N SER A 77 2.27 -9.73 -6.75
CA SER A 77 1.84 -9.87 -8.14
C SER A 77 1.13 -11.19 -8.40
N GLY A 78 1.31 -12.18 -7.54
CA GLY A 78 0.69 -13.49 -7.73
C GLY A 78 -0.81 -13.50 -7.61
N ASN A 79 -1.41 -12.42 -7.11
CA ASN A 79 -2.85 -12.33 -7.03
C ASN A 79 -3.47 -11.79 -8.34
N LEU A 80 -2.67 -11.58 -9.34
CA LEU A 80 -3.15 -11.07 -10.60
C LEU A 80 -3.94 -12.15 -11.33
N ASP A 81 -4.25 -11.85 -12.56
CA ASP A 81 -5.06 -12.73 -13.36
C ASP A 81 -4.51 -14.15 -13.35
N GLN A 82 -5.25 -15.05 -12.76
CA GLN A 82 -4.83 -16.43 -12.62
C GLN A 82 -5.00 -17.23 -13.88
N THR A 83 -5.57 -16.64 -14.91
CA THR A 83 -5.64 -17.32 -16.20
C THR A 83 -4.36 -17.23 -16.98
N SER A 84 -3.43 -16.42 -16.52
CA SER A 84 -2.16 -16.25 -17.20
C SER A 84 -1.31 -17.52 -17.07
N ALA A 85 -0.69 -17.90 -18.15
CA ALA A 85 0.25 -19.02 -18.12
C ALA A 85 1.48 -18.70 -17.29
N ASP A 86 1.75 -17.44 -17.06
CA ASP A 86 2.89 -17.01 -16.28
C ASP A 86 2.53 -16.77 -14.83
N SER A 87 1.50 -17.42 -14.36
CA SER A 87 1.08 -17.29 -12.97
C SER A 87 2.16 -17.73 -11.98
N SER A 88 3.19 -18.38 -12.44
CA SER A 88 4.33 -18.74 -11.59
C SER A 88 5.12 -17.51 -11.15
N VAL A 89 4.99 -16.40 -11.84
CA VAL A 89 5.69 -15.18 -11.47
C VAL A 89 4.89 -14.49 -10.38
N SER A 90 5.38 -14.58 -9.17
CA SER A 90 4.69 -14.01 -8.01
C SER A 90 5.56 -13.03 -7.23
N SER A 91 6.48 -12.39 -7.93
CA SER A 91 7.35 -11.41 -7.28
C SER A 91 6.53 -10.21 -6.80
N PRO A 92 6.84 -9.69 -5.63
CA PRO A 92 6.20 -8.45 -5.19
C PRO A 92 6.54 -7.31 -6.15
N ALA A 93 5.61 -6.40 -6.30
CA ALA A 93 5.80 -5.21 -7.11
C ALA A 93 5.97 -4.01 -6.17
N PRO A 94 7.20 -3.68 -5.77
CA PRO A 94 7.41 -2.60 -4.82
C PRO A 94 7.06 -1.25 -5.41
N ILE A 95 6.73 -0.32 -4.54
CA ILE A 95 6.45 1.06 -4.91
C ILE A 95 7.62 1.91 -4.46
N ILE A 96 8.14 2.71 -5.37
CA ILE A 96 9.23 3.62 -5.06
C ILE A 96 8.66 5.01 -4.84
N LEU A 97 8.94 5.58 -3.67
CA LEU A 97 8.56 6.94 -3.34
C LEU A 97 9.80 7.80 -3.33
N LYS A 98 9.77 8.87 -4.10
CA LYS A 98 10.83 9.85 -4.09
C LYS A 98 10.61 10.83 -2.94
N SER A 99 11.55 11.74 -2.77
CA SER A 99 11.51 12.68 -1.65
C SER A 99 10.17 13.35 -1.53
N SER A 100 9.60 13.33 -0.35
CA SER A 100 8.35 14.02 0.02
C SER A 100 7.10 13.51 -0.67
N GLU A 101 7.17 12.43 -1.43
CA GLU A 101 5.97 11.83 -1.99
C GLU A 101 5.17 11.11 -0.90
N VAL A 102 3.87 11.01 -1.10
CA VAL A 102 2.96 10.54 -0.07
C VAL A 102 2.17 9.33 -0.56
N LEU A 103 2.15 8.29 0.26
CA LEU A 103 1.30 7.13 0.01
C LEU A 103 0.01 7.30 0.78
N LYS A 104 -1.10 7.20 0.08
CA LYS A 104 -2.43 7.40 0.67
C LYS A 104 -3.33 6.22 0.36
N ALA A 105 -4.35 6.06 1.19
CA ALA A 105 -5.39 5.07 0.97
C ALA A 105 -6.76 5.63 1.28
N THR A 106 -7.76 5.16 0.54
CA THR A 106 -9.16 5.49 0.79
C THR A 106 -9.92 4.18 0.96
N THR A 107 -10.77 4.09 1.97
CA THR A 107 -11.56 2.90 2.21
C THR A 107 -13.02 3.23 2.36
N THR A 108 -13.88 2.22 2.10
CA THR A 108 -15.28 2.29 2.44
C THR A 108 -15.43 1.79 3.88
N GLY A 109 -15.95 2.62 4.76
CA GLY A 109 -16.16 2.24 6.15
C GLY A 109 -14.91 2.35 7.00
N SER A 110 -14.91 1.61 8.10
CA SER A 110 -13.83 1.61 9.08
C SER A 110 -13.36 0.18 9.34
N ASP A 111 -12.50 0.01 10.34
CA ASP A 111 -11.97 -1.30 10.74
C ASP A 111 -11.06 -1.95 9.70
N ILE A 112 -10.45 -1.16 8.85
CA ILE A 112 -9.45 -1.62 7.91
C ILE A 112 -8.08 -1.29 8.50
N HIS A 113 -7.30 -2.32 8.75
CA HIS A 113 -5.96 -2.16 9.32
C HIS A 113 -4.93 -2.35 8.21
N LEU A 114 -3.98 -1.44 8.14
CA LEU A 114 -2.95 -1.49 7.11
C LEU A 114 -1.58 -1.44 7.75
N VAL A 115 -0.70 -2.33 7.32
CA VAL A 115 0.71 -2.33 7.72
C VAL A 115 1.55 -2.35 6.46
N ALA A 116 2.41 -1.36 6.31
CA ALA A 116 3.33 -1.27 5.18
C ALA A 116 4.76 -1.40 5.67
N SER A 117 5.55 -2.22 4.99
CA SER A 117 6.97 -2.36 5.29
C SER A 117 7.76 -1.54 4.28
N ILE A 118 8.62 -0.67 4.79
CA ILE A 118 9.28 0.35 3.98
C ILE A 118 10.77 0.35 4.27
N LEU A 119 11.55 0.44 3.20
CA LEU A 119 12.99 0.64 3.30
C LEU A 119 13.31 2.07 2.89
N GLU A 120 13.89 2.83 3.82
CA GLU A 120 14.32 4.20 3.55
C GLU A 120 15.81 4.22 3.27
N MET A 121 16.18 4.81 2.15
CA MET A 121 17.57 4.94 1.73
C MET A 121 17.90 6.42 1.59
N THR A 122 18.77 6.89 2.42
CA THR A 122 19.13 8.31 2.42
C THR A 122 20.60 8.55 2.05
#